data_f62a4e91f060d651573793b1852e360a
#
_entry.id   f62a4e91f060d651573793b1852e360a
#
_cell.length_a   1.000
_cell.length_b   1.000
_cell.length_c   1.000
_cell.angle_alpha   90.00
_cell.angle_beta   90.00
_cell.angle_gamma   90.00
#
_symmetry.space_group_name_H-M   'P 1'
#
loop_
_entity.id
_entity.type
_entity.pdbx_description
1 polymer ?
#
loop_
_entity_poly.entity_id
_entity_poly.type
_entity_poly.pdbx_seq_one_letter_code
_entity_poly.pdbx_strand_id
1 'polypeptide(L)'
;MNENKIEIRNLSKAFGKKVVLDGIDLDVKRGESLVVIGGSGTGKSVLIKCIQGLLNADSGSIKVDEEEVVGAPRKQVEAMHTKMGMLFQGGALFDSLSVWQNVAFGLIENQNMPKKQAKNEAIRVLRQVGLAPDVADLSPSELSGGMQK
;
A
#
# COMPACT_ATOMS: atom_id res chain seq x y z
N MET A 1 15.18 -16.40 -13.04
CA MET A 1 14.42 -15.38 -12.27
C MET A 1 13.23 -16.10 -11.67
N ASN A 2 12.97 -15.91 -10.38
CA ASN A 2 11.80 -16.48 -9.73
C ASN A 2 10.53 -15.95 -10.41
N GLU A 3 9.60 -16.82 -10.74
CA GLU A 3 8.33 -16.48 -11.39
C GLU A 3 7.40 -15.74 -10.43
N ASN A 4 7.57 -15.96 -9.13
CA ASN A 4 6.74 -15.39 -8.09
C ASN A 4 7.19 -13.97 -7.72
N LYS A 5 6.21 -13.07 -7.63
CA LYS A 5 6.37 -11.72 -7.09
C LYS A 5 6.24 -11.72 -5.58
N ILE A 6 5.30 -12.53 -5.05
CA ILE A 6 5.05 -12.71 -3.62
C ILE A 6 5.00 -14.21 -3.33
N GLU A 7 5.69 -14.63 -2.28
CA GLU A 7 5.62 -16.00 -1.74
C GLU A 7 5.31 -15.93 -0.26
N ILE A 8 4.28 -16.65 0.16
CA ILE A 8 3.87 -16.76 1.56
C ILE A 8 3.90 -18.22 1.96
N ARG A 9 4.52 -18.54 3.10
CA ARG A 9 4.60 -19.91 3.61
C ARG A 9 4.27 -19.94 5.10
N ASN A 10 3.28 -20.78 5.44
CA ASN A 10 2.84 -21.08 6.80
C ASN A 10 2.61 -19.83 7.65
N LEU A 11 2.02 -18.78 7.03
CA LEU A 11 1.84 -17.47 7.66
C LEU A 11 0.75 -17.53 8.71
N SER A 12 1.06 -17.14 9.93
CA SER A 12 0.09 -17.09 11.01
C SER A 12 0.10 -15.75 11.74
N LYS A 13 -1.10 -15.32 12.15
CA LYS A 13 -1.31 -14.09 12.92
C LYS A 13 -2.49 -14.22 13.85
N ALA A 14 -2.27 -13.91 15.13
CA ALA A 14 -3.32 -13.86 16.14
C ALA A 14 -3.36 -12.50 16.85
N PHE A 15 -4.50 -12.16 17.41
CA PHE A 15 -4.70 -11.00 18.30
C PHE A 15 -5.27 -11.52 19.63
N GLY A 16 -4.41 -11.61 20.62
CA GLY A 16 -4.74 -12.30 21.89
C GLY A 16 -5.07 -13.77 21.61
N LYS A 17 -6.29 -14.20 21.96
CA LYS A 17 -6.74 -15.59 21.74
C LYS A 17 -7.36 -15.83 20.36
N LYS A 18 -7.55 -14.76 19.55
CA LYS A 18 -8.20 -14.88 18.24
C LYS A 18 -7.14 -15.09 17.15
N VAL A 19 -7.08 -16.30 16.61
CA VAL A 19 -6.31 -16.58 15.39
C VAL A 19 -7.04 -15.98 14.20
N VAL A 20 -6.32 -15.20 13.37
CA VAL A 20 -6.87 -14.49 12.20
C VAL A 20 -6.28 -15.01 10.91
N LEU A 21 -4.99 -15.33 10.89
CA LEU A 21 -4.33 -16.06 9.82
C LEU A 21 -3.77 -17.34 10.44
N ASP A 22 -4.02 -18.48 9.81
CA ASP A 22 -3.64 -19.80 10.33
C ASP A 22 -2.98 -20.63 9.23
N GLY A 23 -1.66 -20.63 9.20
CA GLY A 23 -0.86 -21.43 8.27
C GLY A 23 -1.13 -21.12 6.79
N ILE A 24 -1.23 -19.85 6.41
CA ILE A 24 -1.52 -19.45 5.04
C ILE A 24 -0.31 -19.68 4.13
N ASP A 25 -0.53 -20.42 3.04
CA ASP A 25 0.38 -20.56 1.91
C ASP A 25 -0.23 -19.88 0.69
N LEU A 26 0.56 -19.05 -0.01
CA LEU A 26 0.08 -18.30 -1.16
C LEU A 26 1.25 -17.90 -2.06
N ASP A 27 1.07 -18.02 -3.38
CA ASP A 27 1.97 -17.50 -4.38
C ASP A 27 1.24 -16.50 -5.27
N VAL A 28 1.90 -15.39 -5.60
CA VAL A 28 1.42 -14.42 -6.59
C VAL A 28 2.52 -14.25 -7.63
N LYS A 29 2.24 -14.58 -8.86
CA LYS A 29 3.20 -14.47 -9.97
C LYS A 29 3.37 -13.02 -10.42
N ARG A 30 4.45 -12.74 -11.11
CA ARG A 30 4.65 -11.43 -11.74
C ARG A 30 3.58 -11.17 -12.79
N GLY A 31 2.94 -9.99 -12.70
CA GLY A 31 1.86 -9.60 -13.63
C GLY A 31 0.51 -10.26 -13.35
N GLU A 32 0.41 -11.09 -12.32
CA GLU A 32 -0.85 -11.72 -11.91
C GLU A 32 -1.71 -10.76 -11.09
N SER A 33 -3.03 -10.88 -11.24
CA SER A 33 -4.03 -10.25 -10.38
C SER A 33 -4.66 -11.30 -9.49
N LEU A 34 -4.45 -11.19 -8.18
CA LEU A 34 -5.05 -12.08 -7.18
C LEU A 34 -6.17 -11.36 -6.44
N VAL A 35 -7.31 -12.04 -6.30
CA VAL A 35 -8.45 -11.53 -5.53
C VAL A 35 -8.66 -12.38 -4.28
N VAL A 36 -8.67 -11.72 -3.10
CA VAL A 36 -8.95 -12.35 -1.82
C VAL A 36 -10.39 -12.02 -1.41
N ILE A 37 -11.24 -13.05 -1.35
CA ILE A 37 -12.68 -12.93 -1.05
C ILE A 37 -12.94 -13.48 0.37
N GLY A 38 -13.90 -12.90 1.06
CA GLY A 38 -14.32 -13.36 2.38
C GLY A 38 -15.19 -12.32 3.11
N GLY A 39 -15.89 -12.75 4.12
CA GLY A 39 -16.72 -11.90 4.98
C GLY A 39 -15.92 -10.83 5.74
N SER A 40 -16.63 -9.95 6.46
CA SER A 40 -15.99 -8.98 7.34
C SER A 40 -15.26 -9.68 8.49
N GLY A 41 -14.06 -9.22 8.82
CA GLY A 41 -13.27 -9.76 9.95
C GLY A 41 -12.55 -11.09 9.69
N THR A 42 -12.54 -11.60 8.45
CA THR A 42 -11.86 -12.87 8.08
C THR A 42 -10.34 -12.76 7.86
N GLY A 43 -9.74 -11.60 8.10
CA GLY A 43 -8.28 -11.45 8.02
C GLY A 43 -7.74 -10.89 6.70
N LYS A 44 -8.56 -10.58 5.69
CA LYS A 44 -8.10 -10.05 4.39
C LYS A 44 -7.16 -8.83 4.52
N SER A 45 -7.59 -7.83 5.29
CA SER A 45 -6.77 -6.63 5.54
C SER A 45 -5.54 -6.92 6.41
N VAL A 46 -5.61 -7.94 7.26
CA VAL A 46 -4.48 -8.39 8.08
C VAL A 46 -3.42 -9.00 7.17
N LEU A 47 -3.82 -9.88 6.25
CA LEU A 47 -2.92 -10.49 5.26
C LEU A 47 -2.18 -9.42 4.44
N ILE A 48 -2.91 -8.47 3.86
CA ILE A 48 -2.30 -7.39 3.06
C ILE A 48 -1.33 -6.54 3.89
N LYS A 49 -1.69 -6.21 5.14
CA LYS A 49 -0.80 -5.46 6.04
C LYS A 49 0.45 -6.25 6.42
N CYS A 50 0.35 -7.57 6.57
CA CYS A 50 1.52 -8.43 6.80
C CYS A 50 2.43 -8.47 5.56
N ILE A 51 1.87 -8.61 4.35
CA ILE A 51 2.64 -8.58 3.10
C ILE A 51 3.43 -7.28 2.96
N GLN A 52 2.86 -6.16 3.39
CA GLN A 52 3.52 -4.86 3.34
C GLN A 52 4.45 -4.58 4.53
N GLY A 53 4.55 -5.49 5.50
CA GLY A 53 5.33 -5.25 6.72
C GLY A 53 4.77 -4.13 7.62
N LEU A 54 3.52 -3.69 7.39
CA LEU A 54 2.80 -2.76 8.25
C LEU A 54 2.28 -3.43 9.53
N LEU A 55 2.22 -4.75 9.52
CA LEU A 55 1.84 -5.59 10.66
C LEU A 55 2.76 -6.80 10.70
N ASN A 56 3.38 -7.05 11.85
CA ASN A 56 4.22 -8.22 12.03
C ASN A 56 3.38 -9.50 12.10
N ALA A 57 3.73 -10.50 11.30
CA ALA A 57 3.22 -11.85 11.48
C ALA A 57 3.82 -12.47 12.76
N ASP A 58 3.12 -13.46 13.34
CA ASP A 58 3.61 -14.16 14.53
C ASP A 58 4.53 -15.32 14.13
N SER A 59 4.29 -15.92 12.95
CA SER A 59 5.16 -16.95 12.37
C SER A 59 4.95 -17.06 10.86
N GLY A 60 5.81 -17.84 10.21
CA GLY A 60 5.82 -18.05 8.77
C GLY A 60 6.81 -17.13 8.04
N SER A 61 6.71 -17.11 6.73
CA SER A 61 7.58 -16.32 5.84
C SER A 61 6.74 -15.58 4.80
N ILE A 62 7.13 -14.36 4.51
CA ILE A 62 6.62 -13.58 3.38
C ILE A 62 7.82 -13.06 2.59
N LYS A 63 7.93 -13.43 1.33
CA LYS A 63 8.94 -12.88 0.43
C LYS A 63 8.29 -12.03 -0.64
N VAL A 64 8.85 -10.85 -0.88
CA VAL A 64 8.48 -9.96 -1.99
C VAL A 64 9.73 -9.72 -2.83
N ASP A 65 9.70 -10.06 -4.11
CA ASP A 65 10.90 -10.05 -4.97
C ASP A 65 12.08 -10.81 -4.33
N GLU A 66 11.81 -11.98 -3.73
CA GLU A 66 12.78 -12.83 -3.01
C GLU A 66 13.30 -12.25 -1.68
N GLU A 67 12.96 -11.03 -1.33
CA GLU A 67 13.34 -10.37 -0.07
C GLU A 67 12.35 -10.73 1.05
N GLU A 68 12.85 -11.24 2.19
CA GLU A 68 12.03 -11.60 3.36
C GLU A 68 11.48 -10.35 4.05
N VAL A 69 10.19 -10.39 4.40
CA VAL A 69 9.46 -9.31 5.09
C VAL A 69 9.33 -9.59 6.58
N VAL A 70 9.03 -10.86 6.94
CA VAL A 70 8.79 -11.24 8.34
C VAL A 70 10.09 -11.13 9.12
N GLY A 71 10.08 -10.30 10.17
CA GLY A 71 11.28 -10.05 10.96
C GLY A 71 12.37 -9.22 10.29
N ALA A 72 12.10 -8.68 9.09
CA ALA A 72 13.06 -7.83 8.38
C ALA A 72 13.34 -6.52 9.17
N PRO A 73 14.59 -6.01 9.11
CA PRO A 73 14.91 -4.72 9.67
C PRO A 73 14.05 -3.60 9.06
N ARG A 74 13.67 -2.60 9.88
CA ARG A 74 12.83 -1.48 9.45
C ARG A 74 13.31 -0.82 8.15
N LYS A 75 14.60 -0.62 8.01
CA LYS A 75 15.22 -0.02 6.79
C LYS A 75 14.93 -0.85 5.53
N GLN A 76 14.92 -2.17 5.64
CA GLN A 76 14.59 -3.05 4.52
C GLN A 76 13.11 -2.97 4.16
N VAL A 77 12.21 -2.95 5.15
CA VAL A 77 10.77 -2.78 4.95
C VAL A 77 10.47 -1.42 4.30
N GLU A 78 11.12 -0.34 4.75
CA GLU A 78 11.00 0.99 4.15
C GLU A 78 11.46 1.01 2.67
N ALA A 79 12.56 0.32 2.34
CA ALA A 79 13.00 0.18 0.96
C ALA A 79 12.00 -0.60 0.09
N MET A 80 11.34 -1.60 0.65
CA MET A 80 10.27 -2.33 -0.03
C MET A 80 9.05 -1.45 -0.32
N HIS A 81 8.67 -0.54 0.58
CA HIS A 81 7.55 0.37 0.35
C HIS A 81 7.73 1.24 -0.89
N THR A 82 8.96 1.51 -1.33
CA THR A 82 9.21 2.23 -2.59
C THR A 82 8.83 1.42 -3.83
N LYS A 83 8.73 0.10 -3.70
CA LYS A 83 8.38 -0.85 -4.77
C LYS A 83 6.90 -1.27 -4.76
N MET A 84 6.17 -0.93 -3.70
CA MET A 84 4.78 -1.33 -3.50
C MET A 84 3.90 -0.12 -3.21
N GLY A 85 2.72 -0.06 -3.81
CA GLY A 85 1.67 0.88 -3.46
C GLY A 85 0.54 0.19 -2.68
N MET A 86 -0.16 0.93 -1.83
CA MET A 86 -1.37 0.47 -1.16
C MET A 86 -2.50 1.49 -1.34
N LEU A 87 -3.65 1.00 -1.81
CA LEU A 87 -4.88 1.77 -1.78
C LEU A 87 -5.69 1.36 -0.56
N PHE A 88 -5.85 2.28 0.38
CA PHE A 88 -6.65 2.05 1.58
C PHE A 88 -8.15 2.19 1.29
N GLN A 89 -8.98 1.49 2.06
CA GLN A 89 -10.43 1.47 1.87
C GLN A 89 -11.08 2.86 1.91
N GLY A 90 -10.57 3.80 2.66
CA GLY A 90 -11.05 5.18 2.75
C GLY A 90 -10.20 6.19 1.98
N GLY A 91 -9.31 5.74 1.05
CA GLY A 91 -8.37 6.62 0.35
C GLY A 91 -7.17 7.03 1.23
N ALA A 92 -7.33 7.13 2.53
CA ALA A 92 -6.32 7.56 3.51
C ALA A 92 -5.63 8.88 3.15
N LEU A 93 -6.39 9.82 2.60
CA LEU A 93 -5.91 11.15 2.30
C LEU A 93 -5.79 11.98 3.59
N PHE A 94 -4.80 12.85 3.64
CA PHE A 94 -4.66 13.85 4.71
C PHE A 94 -5.66 14.98 4.49
N ASP A 95 -6.68 15.08 5.34
CA ASP A 95 -7.74 16.10 5.23
C ASP A 95 -7.22 17.55 5.33
N SER A 96 -6.08 17.73 6.00
CA SER A 96 -5.42 19.03 6.16
C SER A 96 -4.60 19.47 4.95
N LEU A 97 -4.43 18.61 3.96
CA LEU A 97 -3.64 18.86 2.75
C LEU A 97 -4.56 18.95 1.53
N SER A 98 -4.20 19.80 0.56
CA SER A 98 -4.87 19.81 -0.74
C SER A 98 -4.59 18.51 -1.52
N VAL A 99 -5.35 18.27 -2.58
CA VAL A 99 -5.19 17.08 -3.43
C VAL A 99 -3.77 16.97 -3.98
N TRP A 100 -3.20 18.06 -4.54
CA TRP A 100 -1.84 18.01 -5.06
C TRP A 100 -0.80 17.72 -3.96
N GLN A 101 -1.02 18.21 -2.73
CA GLN A 101 -0.13 17.93 -1.60
C GLN A 101 -0.21 16.46 -1.18
N ASN A 102 -1.41 15.86 -1.20
CA ASN A 102 -1.58 14.44 -0.96
C ASN A 102 -0.85 13.60 -2.02
N VAL A 103 -1.05 13.92 -3.31
CA VAL A 103 -0.40 13.19 -4.42
C VAL A 103 1.12 13.33 -4.38
N ALA A 104 1.61 14.53 -4.06
CA ALA A 104 3.05 14.82 -4.03
C ALA A 104 3.70 14.57 -2.66
N PHE A 105 2.97 14.06 -1.66
CA PHE A 105 3.46 13.92 -0.28
C PHE A 105 4.80 13.21 -0.21
N GLY A 106 4.91 12.04 -0.84
CA GLY A 106 6.15 11.27 -0.86
C GLY A 106 7.31 11.97 -1.61
N LEU A 107 7.00 12.76 -2.65
CA LEU A 107 8.01 13.52 -3.39
C LEU A 107 8.60 14.65 -2.53
N ILE A 108 7.76 15.29 -1.72
CA ILE A 108 8.18 16.38 -0.83
C ILE A 108 8.93 15.83 0.37
N GLU A 109 8.35 14.88 1.09
CA GLU A 109 8.86 14.40 2.37
C GLU A 109 10.06 13.45 2.22
N ASN A 110 10.04 12.56 1.22
CA ASN A 110 11.09 11.55 1.07
C ASN A 110 12.18 11.96 0.07
N GLN A 111 11.84 12.75 -0.96
CA GLN A 111 12.78 13.13 -2.02
C GLN A 111 13.19 14.61 -1.94
N ASN A 112 12.68 15.38 -0.96
CA ASN A 112 12.94 16.81 -0.80
C ASN A 112 12.68 17.63 -2.08
N MET A 113 11.68 17.22 -2.89
CA MET A 113 11.34 17.91 -4.12
C MET A 113 10.77 19.31 -3.83
N PRO A 114 11.23 20.38 -4.55
CA PRO A 114 10.67 21.72 -4.38
C PRO A 114 9.17 21.75 -4.63
N LYS A 115 8.39 22.42 -3.77
CA LYS A 115 6.91 22.44 -3.81
C LYS A 115 6.33 22.76 -5.19
N LYS A 116 6.93 23.74 -5.92
CA LYS A 116 6.49 24.12 -7.27
C LYS A 116 6.63 22.94 -8.25
N GLN A 117 7.73 22.22 -8.19
CA GLN A 117 7.97 21.06 -9.05
C GLN A 117 7.06 19.91 -8.65
N ALA A 118 6.89 19.66 -7.35
CA ALA A 118 6.01 18.63 -6.81
C ALA A 118 4.54 18.86 -7.22
N LYS A 119 4.06 20.13 -7.19
CA LYS A 119 2.71 20.48 -7.67
C LYS A 119 2.54 20.19 -9.16
N ASN A 120 3.52 20.55 -10.00
CA ASN A 120 3.45 20.26 -11.44
C ASN A 120 3.40 18.75 -11.70
N GLU A 121 4.18 17.97 -10.97
CA GLU A 121 4.20 16.51 -11.09
C GLU A 121 2.87 15.91 -10.61
N ALA A 122 2.32 16.39 -9.50
CA ALA A 122 0.99 15.99 -9.03
C ALA A 122 -0.10 16.22 -10.09
N ILE A 123 -0.12 17.41 -10.71
CA ILE A 123 -1.07 17.73 -11.77
C ILE A 123 -0.88 16.80 -12.99
N ARG A 124 0.37 16.48 -13.32
CA ARG A 124 0.67 15.54 -14.41
C ARG A 124 0.07 14.16 -14.12
N VAL A 125 0.23 13.66 -12.89
CA VAL A 125 -0.29 12.36 -12.45
C VAL A 125 -1.82 12.37 -12.38
N LEU A 126 -2.44 13.43 -11.85
CA LEU A 126 -3.90 13.59 -11.83
C LEU A 126 -4.52 13.47 -13.24
N ARG A 127 -3.90 14.09 -14.23
CA ARG A 127 -4.36 13.96 -15.64
C ARG A 127 -4.29 12.54 -16.16
N GLN A 128 -3.32 11.73 -15.71
CA GLN A 128 -3.20 10.32 -16.14
C GLN A 128 -4.37 9.44 -15.66
N VAL A 129 -4.99 9.83 -14.54
CA VAL A 129 -6.19 9.17 -14.00
C VAL A 129 -7.50 9.89 -14.39
N GLY A 130 -7.43 10.82 -15.36
CA GLY A 130 -8.61 11.49 -15.90
C GLY A 130 -9.14 12.65 -15.06
N LEU A 131 -8.38 13.13 -14.06
CA LEU A 131 -8.78 14.29 -13.27
C LEU A 131 -8.26 15.61 -13.90
N ALA A 132 -9.11 16.63 -13.86
CA ALA A 132 -8.77 17.94 -14.38
C ALA A 132 -7.77 18.69 -13.46
N PRO A 133 -6.94 19.61 -13.99
CA PRO A 133 -5.92 20.31 -13.21
C PRO A 133 -6.43 21.14 -12.03
N ASP A 134 -7.66 21.66 -12.14
CA ASP A 134 -8.32 22.44 -11.09
C ASP A 134 -8.65 21.62 -9.84
N VAL A 135 -8.79 20.30 -9.98
CA VAL A 135 -8.94 19.37 -8.85
C VAL A 135 -7.74 19.42 -7.91
N ALA A 136 -6.56 19.79 -8.40
CA ALA A 136 -5.33 19.79 -7.61
C ALA A 136 -5.41 20.67 -6.36
N ASP A 137 -6.11 21.79 -6.42
CA ASP A 137 -6.20 22.75 -5.32
C ASP A 137 -7.38 22.50 -4.37
N LEU A 138 -8.23 21.52 -4.66
CA LEU A 138 -9.35 21.13 -3.80
C LEU A 138 -8.85 20.43 -2.54
N SER A 139 -9.71 20.43 -1.52
CA SER A 139 -9.54 19.57 -0.32
C SER A 139 -10.10 18.17 -0.59
N PRO A 140 -9.65 17.14 0.12
CA PRO A 140 -10.20 15.78 0.00
C PRO A 140 -11.70 15.69 0.19
N SER A 141 -12.28 16.54 1.05
CA SER A 141 -13.73 16.59 1.32
C SER A 141 -14.57 17.07 0.13
N GLU A 142 -13.96 17.77 -0.82
CA GLU A 142 -14.62 18.25 -2.04
C GLU A 142 -14.61 17.21 -3.16
N LEU A 143 -13.91 16.08 -2.95
CA LEU A 143 -13.82 14.99 -3.92
C LEU A 143 -14.97 14.00 -3.77
N SER A 144 -15.46 13.47 -4.88
CA SER A 144 -16.33 12.29 -4.84
C SER A 144 -15.56 11.05 -4.36
N GLY A 145 -16.28 10.04 -3.85
CA GLY A 145 -15.65 8.79 -3.38
C GLY A 145 -14.86 8.05 -4.48
N GLY A 146 -15.19 8.25 -5.75
CA GLY A 146 -14.41 7.73 -6.87
C GLY A 146 -13.13 8.51 -7.13
N MET A 147 -13.15 9.83 -6.95
CA MET A 147 -11.96 10.68 -7.11
C MET A 147 -10.95 10.52 -5.98
N GLN A 148 -11.39 10.06 -4.79
CA GLN A 148 -10.52 9.79 -3.65
C GLN A 148 -9.74 8.47 -3.79
N LYS A 149 -10.05 7.64 -4.75
CA LYS A 149 -9.40 6.34 -5.06
C LYS A 149 -8.55 6.43 -6.31
#